data_be41c3a8ea6fa0876f5d6495712986d5
#
_entry.id   be41c3a8ea6fa0876f5d6495712986d5
#
_cell.length_a   1.000
_cell.length_b   1.000
_cell.length_c   1.000
_cell.angle_alpha   90.00
_cell.angle_beta   90.00
_cell.angle_gamma   90.00
#
_symmetry.space_group_name_H-M   'P 1'
#
loop_
_entity.id
_entity.type
_entity.pdbx_description
1 polymer ?
#
loop_
_entity_poly.entity_id
_entity_poly.type
_entity_poly.pdbx_seq_one_letter_code
_entity_poly.pdbx_strand_id
1 'polypeptide(L)'
;MSDLSKSVAIVGTAESDEIGLVPNKSALQHHAEAAYNALEDAGLSKDDVDGLFTAGFSTLATADYMGIQPKFTDSTSIGGSSFVVHIAHAMAAINAGYCEVALITHGQAGRSGRAPLPPDPSLPTLQYEFPYGFIGQPINYAMAANR
;
A
#
# COMPACT_ATOMS: atom_id res chain seq x y z
N MET A 1 -18.53 -3.90 24.48
CA MET A 1 -17.66 -3.49 23.36
C MET A 1 -17.55 -1.98 23.44
N SER A 2 -16.34 -1.44 23.51
CA SER A 2 -16.13 0.01 23.42
C SER A 2 -16.59 0.48 22.05
N ASP A 3 -17.36 1.58 22.00
CA ASP A 3 -17.73 2.21 20.73
C ASP A 3 -16.46 2.84 20.13
N LEU A 4 -16.00 2.28 19.01
CA LEU A 4 -14.84 2.78 18.25
C LEU A 4 -15.21 3.93 17.30
N SER A 5 -16.48 4.34 17.29
CA SER A 5 -16.95 5.45 16.48
C SER A 5 -16.21 6.74 16.85
N LYS A 6 -15.62 7.41 15.87
CA LYS A 6 -14.87 8.67 16.04
C LYS A 6 -13.61 8.57 16.92
N SER A 7 -13.05 7.35 17.09
CA SER A 7 -11.84 7.16 17.91
C SER A 7 -10.55 7.53 17.16
N VAL A 8 -10.57 7.54 15.83
CA VAL A 8 -9.45 7.98 14.97
C VAL A 8 -9.95 8.87 13.85
N ALA A 9 -9.06 9.63 13.24
CA ALA A 9 -9.33 10.48 12.08
C ALA A 9 -8.27 10.25 11.01
N ILE A 10 -8.67 10.36 9.73
CA ILE A 10 -7.73 10.52 8.62
C ILE A 10 -7.43 12.01 8.54
N VAL A 11 -6.17 12.39 8.73
CA VAL A 11 -5.74 13.79 8.87
C VAL A 11 -4.97 14.32 7.67
N GLY A 12 -4.48 13.43 6.79
CA GLY A 12 -3.81 13.80 5.55
C GLY A 12 -3.92 12.71 4.50
N THR A 13 -4.03 13.11 3.23
CA THR A 13 -4.08 12.21 2.08
C THR A 13 -3.40 12.86 0.89
N ALA A 14 -2.55 12.11 0.20
CA ALA A 14 -1.90 12.60 -1.02
C ALA A 14 -1.50 11.47 -1.97
N GLU A 15 -1.21 11.85 -3.19
CA GLU A 15 -0.58 11.01 -4.21
C GLU A 15 0.86 11.48 -4.46
N SER A 16 1.64 10.71 -5.22
CA SER A 16 2.93 11.19 -5.75
C SER A 16 2.68 12.28 -6.79
N ASP A 17 3.64 13.22 -6.94
CA ASP A 17 3.53 14.38 -7.82
C ASP A 17 3.31 14.00 -9.29
N GLU A 18 3.92 12.88 -9.70
CA GLU A 18 3.78 12.34 -11.04
C GLU A 18 3.22 10.93 -10.98
N ILE A 19 2.20 10.68 -11.80
CA ILE A 19 1.55 9.37 -11.93
C ILE A 19 1.63 8.84 -13.36
N GLY A 20 1.60 7.53 -13.52
CA GLY A 20 1.59 6.88 -14.83
C GLY A 20 2.96 6.36 -15.25
N LEU A 21 3.50 6.84 -16.36
CA LEU A 21 4.81 6.45 -16.88
C LEU A 21 5.89 7.38 -16.32
N VAL A 22 6.57 6.96 -15.26
CA VAL A 22 7.61 7.73 -14.56
C VAL A 22 8.87 6.86 -14.45
N PRO A 23 9.67 6.75 -15.53
CA PRO A 23 10.77 5.78 -15.62
C PRO A 23 11.95 6.07 -14.68
N ASN A 24 12.05 7.28 -14.19
CA ASN A 24 13.10 7.75 -13.27
C ASN A 24 12.78 7.54 -11.79
N LYS A 25 11.57 7.05 -11.45
CA LYS A 25 11.18 6.76 -10.06
C LYS A 25 10.98 5.26 -9.83
N SER A 26 11.51 4.77 -8.73
CA SER A 26 11.26 3.41 -8.23
C SER A 26 9.94 3.35 -7.45
N ALA A 27 9.44 2.13 -7.21
CA ALA A 27 8.27 1.94 -6.35
C ALA A 27 8.48 2.57 -4.95
N LEU A 28 9.68 2.44 -4.39
CA LEU A 28 10.03 2.98 -3.08
C LEU A 28 10.01 4.52 -3.06
N GLN A 29 10.46 5.15 -4.15
CA GLN A 29 10.37 6.60 -4.28
C GLN A 29 8.92 7.08 -4.36
N HIS A 30 8.03 6.36 -5.06
CA HIS A 30 6.59 6.66 -5.07
C HIS A 30 5.97 6.50 -3.67
N HIS A 31 6.35 5.46 -2.91
CA HIS A 31 5.93 5.35 -1.50
C HIS A 31 6.32 6.58 -0.68
N ALA A 32 7.60 6.96 -0.76
CA ALA A 32 8.14 8.06 0.04
C ALA A 32 7.52 9.41 -0.35
N GLU A 33 7.44 9.71 -1.64
CA GLU A 33 6.88 10.97 -2.13
C GLU A 33 5.42 11.14 -1.72
N ALA A 34 4.57 10.15 -1.99
CA ALA A 34 3.16 10.20 -1.57
C ALA A 34 3.00 10.31 -0.05
N ALA A 35 3.86 9.63 0.71
CA ALA A 35 3.85 9.70 2.16
C ALA A 35 4.25 11.08 2.68
N TYR A 36 5.32 11.69 2.14
CA TYR A 36 5.72 13.04 2.53
C TYR A 36 4.66 14.08 2.18
N ASN A 37 4.05 13.97 1.00
CA ASN A 37 2.96 14.85 0.60
C ASN A 37 1.74 14.73 1.55
N ALA A 38 1.41 13.51 1.97
CA ALA A 38 0.32 13.28 2.93
C ALA A 38 0.65 13.80 4.34
N LEU A 39 1.91 13.70 4.77
CA LEU A 39 2.36 14.26 6.04
C LEU A 39 2.32 15.79 6.00
N GLU A 40 2.71 16.41 4.89
CA GLU A 40 2.60 17.86 4.69
C GLU A 40 1.14 18.33 4.73
N ASP A 41 0.22 17.61 4.07
CA ASP A 41 -1.23 17.87 4.12
C ASP A 41 -1.77 17.79 5.56
N ALA A 42 -1.25 16.86 6.35
CA ALA A 42 -1.61 16.70 7.77
C ALA A 42 -0.95 17.74 8.70
N GLY A 43 0.05 18.48 8.24
CA GLY A 43 0.89 19.33 9.10
C GLY A 43 1.79 18.53 10.04
N LEU A 44 2.15 17.30 9.68
CA LEU A 44 2.99 16.38 10.43
C LEU A 44 4.35 16.18 9.75
N SER A 45 5.29 15.62 10.50
CA SER A 45 6.61 15.21 10.00
C SER A 45 6.77 13.69 10.07
N LYS A 46 7.81 13.17 9.42
CA LYS A 46 8.15 11.74 9.51
C LYS A 46 8.47 11.29 10.95
N ASP A 47 8.91 12.20 11.79
CA ASP A 47 9.30 11.91 13.18
C ASP A 47 8.08 11.74 14.11
N ASP A 48 6.91 12.18 13.66
CA ASP A 48 5.64 11.98 14.36
C ASP A 48 5.05 10.59 14.08
N VAL A 49 5.50 9.91 13.02
CA VAL A 49 4.98 8.60 12.59
C VAL A 49 5.54 7.48 13.45
N ASP A 50 4.69 6.79 14.20
CA ASP A 50 5.07 5.65 15.03
C ASP A 50 4.35 4.33 14.65
N GLY A 51 3.46 4.36 13.65
CA GLY A 51 2.87 3.20 13.01
C GLY A 51 3.06 3.22 11.48
N LEU A 52 3.59 2.15 10.88
CA LEU A 52 3.80 2.06 9.43
C LEU A 52 3.11 0.84 8.83
N PHE A 53 2.31 1.09 7.79
CA PHE A 53 1.49 0.07 7.12
C PHE A 53 1.79 0.07 5.62
N THR A 54 2.23 -1.07 5.08
CA THR A 54 2.50 -1.24 3.65
C THR A 54 2.02 -2.61 3.16
N ALA A 55 1.78 -2.74 1.85
CA ALA A 55 1.51 -4.01 1.22
C ALA A 55 2.17 -4.08 -0.16
N GLY A 56 2.61 -5.27 -0.55
CA GLY A 56 3.26 -5.50 -1.85
C GLY A 56 4.70 -5.00 -1.92
N PHE A 57 5.21 -4.37 -0.87
CA PHE A 57 6.60 -3.95 -0.69
C PHE A 57 7.02 -4.15 0.78
N SER A 58 8.32 -4.27 1.03
CA SER A 58 8.85 -4.47 2.38
C SER A 58 8.63 -3.24 3.26
N THR A 59 7.89 -3.42 4.35
CA THR A 59 7.64 -2.37 5.35
C THR A 59 8.94 -1.89 5.99
N LEU A 60 9.87 -2.81 6.27
CA LEU A 60 11.20 -2.47 6.83
C LEU A 60 12.01 -1.63 5.86
N ALA A 61 12.05 -2.00 4.56
CA ALA A 61 12.77 -1.21 3.56
C ALA A 61 12.16 0.18 3.36
N THR A 62 10.83 0.29 3.48
CA THR A 62 10.13 1.57 3.42
C THR A 62 10.47 2.44 4.63
N ALA A 63 10.45 1.87 5.83
CA ALA A 63 10.81 2.56 7.07
C ALA A 63 12.26 3.08 7.02
N ASP A 64 13.19 2.22 6.61
CA ASP A 64 14.62 2.56 6.50
C ASP A 64 14.86 3.68 5.49
N TYR A 65 14.26 3.56 4.29
CA TYR A 65 14.40 4.56 3.23
C TYR A 65 13.84 5.94 3.64
N MET A 66 12.72 5.97 4.35
CA MET A 66 12.08 7.21 4.83
C MET A 66 12.71 7.73 6.12
N GLY A 67 13.56 6.95 6.79
CA GLY A 67 14.13 7.29 8.08
C GLY A 67 13.06 7.36 9.19
N ILE A 68 12.04 6.52 9.11
CA ILE A 68 11.00 6.37 10.14
C ILE A 68 11.38 5.21 11.06
N GLN A 69 11.18 5.40 12.37
CA GLN A 69 11.39 4.35 13.38
C GLN A 69 10.04 3.96 14.03
N PRO A 70 9.22 3.17 13.36
CA PRO A 70 7.88 2.86 13.85
C PRO A 70 7.94 1.93 15.07
N LYS A 71 7.06 2.17 16.04
CA LYS A 71 6.82 1.26 17.18
C LYS A 71 5.94 0.07 16.74
N PHE A 72 5.09 0.29 15.75
CA PHE A 72 4.18 -0.72 15.21
C PHE A 72 4.26 -0.78 13.68
N THR A 73 4.23 -1.99 13.12
CA THR A 73 4.20 -2.19 11.67
C THR A 73 3.18 -3.24 11.29
N ASP A 74 2.54 -3.08 10.11
CA ASP A 74 1.69 -4.08 9.50
C ASP A 74 2.01 -4.20 8.01
N SER A 75 2.13 -5.43 7.53
CA SER A 75 2.37 -5.75 6.12
C SER A 75 1.32 -6.70 5.55
N THR A 76 0.12 -6.73 6.12
CA THR A 76 -0.98 -7.56 5.63
C THR A 76 -1.26 -7.27 4.16
N SER A 77 -1.21 -8.31 3.35
CA SER A 77 -1.44 -8.21 1.90
C SER A 77 -2.58 -9.10 1.47
N ILE A 78 -3.65 -8.48 0.98
CA ILE A 78 -4.84 -9.13 0.39
C ILE A 78 -5.10 -8.63 -1.03
N GLY A 79 -4.07 -8.17 -1.73
CA GLY A 79 -4.18 -7.53 -3.04
C GLY A 79 -4.47 -6.04 -2.95
N GLY A 80 -5.11 -5.46 -3.97
CA GLY A 80 -5.35 -4.01 -4.06
C GLY A 80 -6.20 -3.41 -2.94
N SER A 81 -6.96 -4.23 -2.21
CA SER A 81 -7.78 -3.79 -1.07
C SER A 81 -6.99 -3.70 0.25
N SER A 82 -5.71 -4.05 0.27
CA SER A 82 -4.88 -4.05 1.48
C SER A 82 -4.91 -2.72 2.23
N PHE A 83 -4.85 -1.61 1.50
CA PHE A 83 -4.77 -0.27 2.08
C PHE A 83 -6.07 0.14 2.78
N VAL A 84 -7.22 -0.35 2.32
CA VAL A 84 -8.50 -0.17 3.00
C VAL A 84 -8.55 -1.00 4.30
N VAL A 85 -8.03 -2.24 4.26
CA VAL A 85 -7.89 -3.09 5.45
C VAL A 85 -6.94 -2.46 6.46
N HIS A 86 -5.84 -1.85 6.00
CA HIS A 86 -4.90 -1.14 6.87
C HIS A 86 -5.55 0.01 7.64
N ILE A 87 -6.59 0.67 7.12
CA ILE A 87 -7.33 1.68 7.89
C ILE A 87 -7.97 1.05 9.13
N ALA A 88 -8.58 -0.13 8.98
CA ALA A 88 -9.18 -0.85 10.11
C ALA A 88 -8.10 -1.35 11.09
N HIS A 89 -6.96 -1.84 10.59
CA HIS A 89 -5.84 -2.28 11.41
C HIS A 89 -5.19 -1.11 12.15
N ALA A 90 -4.99 0.04 11.49
CA ALA A 90 -4.47 1.26 12.10
C ALA A 90 -5.41 1.75 13.23
N MET A 91 -6.73 1.76 12.97
CA MET A 91 -7.71 2.09 13.99
C MET A 91 -7.60 1.15 15.20
N ALA A 92 -7.45 -0.16 14.98
CA ALA A 92 -7.28 -1.14 16.04
C ALA A 92 -5.96 -0.92 16.81
N ALA A 93 -4.85 -0.67 16.11
CA ALA A 93 -3.55 -0.44 16.71
C ALA A 93 -3.52 0.83 17.57
N ILE A 94 -4.09 1.92 17.08
CA ILE A 94 -4.20 3.20 17.83
C ILE A 94 -5.07 3.00 19.08
N ASN A 95 -6.22 2.36 18.96
CA ASN A 95 -7.09 2.11 20.12
C ASN A 95 -6.48 1.15 21.15
N ALA A 96 -5.58 0.26 20.70
CA ALA A 96 -4.82 -0.64 21.57
C ALA A 96 -3.58 0.04 22.20
N GLY A 97 -3.24 1.27 21.79
CA GLY A 97 -2.08 2.01 22.28
C GLY A 97 -0.75 1.53 21.69
N TYR A 98 -0.76 0.86 20.54
CA TYR A 98 0.47 0.39 19.86
C TYR A 98 1.14 1.52 19.06
N CYS A 99 0.37 2.47 18.57
CA CYS A 99 0.84 3.69 17.92
C CYS A 99 -0.17 4.82 18.10
N GLU A 100 0.25 6.05 17.82
CA GLU A 100 -0.59 7.24 17.86
C GLU A 100 -0.83 7.82 16.45
N VAL A 101 0.21 7.80 15.61
CA VAL A 101 0.19 8.30 14.24
C VAL A 101 0.54 7.16 13.26
N ALA A 102 -0.47 6.70 12.53
CA ALA A 102 -0.33 5.62 11.56
C ALA A 102 -0.20 6.18 10.13
N LEU A 103 0.90 5.84 9.46
CA LEU A 103 1.12 6.10 8.04
C LEU A 103 0.80 4.85 7.22
N ILE A 104 -0.15 4.96 6.29
CA ILE A 104 -0.46 3.92 5.32
C ILE A 104 0.06 4.40 3.96
N THR A 105 1.01 3.69 3.35
CA THR A 105 1.60 4.11 2.09
C THR A 105 1.65 3.01 1.05
N HIS A 106 1.53 3.40 -0.22
CA HIS A 106 1.62 2.54 -1.38
C HIS A 106 2.43 3.21 -2.49
N GLY A 107 3.20 2.41 -3.22
CA GLY A 107 3.94 2.87 -4.39
C GLY A 107 4.17 1.72 -5.37
N GLN A 108 3.92 1.97 -6.64
CA GLN A 108 4.21 1.04 -7.73
C GLN A 108 4.77 1.79 -8.94
N ALA A 109 5.75 1.17 -9.60
CA ALA A 109 6.34 1.65 -10.86
C ALA A 109 5.96 0.75 -12.05
N GLY A 110 4.78 0.14 -12.00
CA GLY A 110 4.35 -0.92 -12.93
C GLY A 110 4.27 -0.49 -14.39
N ARG A 111 4.02 0.80 -14.67
CA ARG A 111 3.98 1.35 -16.05
C ARG A 111 5.33 1.86 -16.55
N SER A 112 6.36 1.88 -15.72
CA SER A 112 7.67 2.47 -16.00
C SER A 112 8.69 1.50 -16.59
N GLY A 113 8.25 0.50 -17.33
CA GLY A 113 9.12 -0.34 -18.16
C GLY A 113 9.80 -1.52 -17.44
N ARG A 114 9.44 -1.84 -16.21
CA ARG A 114 9.85 -3.13 -15.61
C ARG A 114 8.96 -4.24 -16.14
N ALA A 115 9.57 -5.24 -16.77
CA ALA A 115 8.86 -6.46 -17.11
C ALA A 115 8.25 -7.06 -15.83
N PRO A 116 6.99 -7.49 -15.87
CA PRO A 116 6.42 -8.27 -14.77
C PRO A 116 7.35 -9.44 -14.45
N LEU A 117 7.51 -9.77 -13.17
CA LEU A 117 8.18 -11.01 -12.80
C LEU A 117 7.48 -12.17 -13.50
N PRO A 118 8.23 -13.18 -13.99
CA PRO A 118 7.60 -14.35 -14.58
C PRO A 118 6.64 -14.96 -13.55
N PRO A 119 5.44 -15.32 -13.96
CA PRO A 119 4.46 -15.91 -13.05
C PRO A 119 5.02 -17.22 -12.45
N ASP A 120 4.73 -17.43 -11.17
CA ASP A 120 5.14 -18.66 -10.48
C ASP A 120 4.41 -19.86 -11.09
N PRO A 121 5.12 -20.83 -11.69
CA PRO A 121 4.52 -21.98 -12.36
C PRO A 121 3.79 -22.93 -11.40
N SER A 122 3.96 -22.79 -10.09
CA SER A 122 3.24 -23.57 -9.08
C SER A 122 1.82 -23.05 -8.82
N LEU A 123 1.51 -21.82 -9.24
CA LEU A 123 0.20 -21.22 -9.01
C LEU A 123 -0.88 -21.86 -9.92
N PRO A 124 -2.05 -22.20 -9.36
CA PRO A 124 -3.16 -22.76 -10.16
C PRO A 124 -3.58 -21.87 -11.34
N THR A 125 -3.53 -20.55 -11.17
CA THR A 125 -3.83 -19.59 -12.23
C THR A 125 -2.93 -19.78 -13.46
N LEU A 126 -1.66 -20.09 -13.28
CA LEU A 126 -0.76 -20.34 -14.40
C LEU A 126 -1.03 -21.69 -15.07
N GLN A 127 -1.37 -22.71 -14.29
CA GLN A 127 -1.60 -24.04 -14.81
C GLN A 127 -2.92 -24.17 -15.55
N TYR A 128 -3.98 -23.55 -15.05
CA TYR A 128 -5.36 -23.78 -15.49
C TYR A 128 -6.01 -22.59 -16.19
N GLU A 129 -5.58 -21.37 -15.93
CA GLU A 129 -6.20 -20.15 -16.45
C GLU A 129 -5.36 -19.49 -17.55
N PHE A 130 -4.04 -19.42 -17.37
CA PHE A 130 -3.14 -18.82 -18.34
C PHE A 130 -3.21 -19.42 -19.73
N PRO A 131 -3.34 -20.78 -19.94
CA PRO A 131 -3.49 -21.36 -21.25
C PRO A 131 -4.73 -20.89 -22.03
N TYR A 132 -5.73 -20.38 -21.32
CA TYR A 132 -6.95 -19.80 -21.90
C TYR A 132 -6.89 -18.28 -22.09
N GLY A 133 -5.69 -17.69 -21.95
CA GLY A 133 -5.48 -16.26 -22.17
C GLY A 133 -5.69 -15.39 -20.94
N PHE A 134 -5.79 -15.98 -19.77
CA PHE A 134 -5.86 -15.22 -18.51
C PHE A 134 -4.48 -14.59 -18.20
N ILE A 135 -4.37 -13.26 -18.42
CA ILE A 135 -3.11 -12.51 -18.22
C ILE A 135 -3.30 -11.39 -17.18
N GLY A 136 -4.03 -11.68 -16.10
CA GLY A 136 -4.17 -10.76 -14.97
C GLY A 136 -5.55 -10.14 -14.80
N GLN A 137 -5.62 -9.22 -13.87
CA GLN A 137 -6.87 -8.63 -13.32
C GLN A 137 -7.84 -8.08 -14.37
N PRO A 138 -7.41 -7.33 -15.41
CA PRO A 138 -8.35 -6.77 -16.39
C PRO A 138 -9.20 -7.82 -17.10
N ILE A 139 -8.67 -9.02 -17.33
CA ILE A 139 -9.39 -10.10 -18.00
C ILE A 139 -10.48 -10.68 -17.10
N ASN A 140 -10.20 -10.84 -15.80
CA ASN A 140 -11.20 -11.27 -14.82
C ASN A 140 -12.40 -10.32 -14.80
N TYR A 141 -12.15 -9.02 -14.74
CA TYR A 141 -13.22 -8.03 -14.72
C TYR A 141 -13.96 -7.96 -16.05
N ALA A 142 -13.25 -8.10 -17.18
CA ALA A 142 -13.88 -8.16 -18.50
C ALA A 142 -14.81 -9.37 -18.63
N MET A 143 -14.40 -10.53 -18.14
CA MET A 143 -15.25 -11.73 -18.13
C MET A 143 -16.48 -11.57 -17.25
N ALA A 144 -16.35 -10.93 -16.10
CA ALA A 144 -17.49 -10.64 -15.22
C ALA A 144 -18.43 -9.59 -15.84
N ALA A 145 -17.91 -8.59 -16.51
CA ALA A 145 -18.71 -7.55 -17.17
C ALA A 145 -19.46 -8.05 -18.42
N ASN A 146 -18.98 -9.11 -19.06
CA ASN A 146 -19.58 -9.72 -20.26
C ASN A 146 -20.70 -10.71 -19.94
N ARG A 147 -21.08 -10.88 -18.69
CA ARG A 147 -22.09 -11.82 -18.20
C ARG A 147 -23.44 -11.18 -18.05
#